data_457b4e78bfdf62d3df2549c6557b345a
#
_entry.id   457b4e78bfdf62d3df2549c6557b345a
#
_cell.length_a   1.000
_cell.length_b   1.000
_cell.length_c   1.000
_cell.angle_alpha   90.00
_cell.angle_beta   90.00
_cell.angle_gamma   90.00
#
_symmetry.space_group_name_H-M   'P 1'
#
loop_
_entity.id
_entity.type
_entity.pdbx_description
1 polymer ?
#
loop_
_entity_poly.entity_id
_entity_poly.type
_entity_poly.pdbx_seq_one_letter_code
_entity_poly.pdbx_strand_id
1 'polypeptide(L)'
;AGQIAGLEVKRIVNEPTAAALAYGLDKAHKDMKIAVFDLGGGTFDISILEFGGGVFEVLSTNGDTHLGGDDFDQVIIDWLVQEFKNDEGADLTQDPMAMQRLKEAAEKAKIELSSSTSTEINLPYIMPVGGVPKHLVKTLTRAKFESLAHNLIQACLEPCKKAMQDA
;
A
#
# COMPACT_ATOMS: atom_id res chain seq x y z
N ALA A 1 21.06 -4.83 -14.69
CA ALA A 1 20.46 -5.82 -13.76
C ALA A 1 20.21 -7.14 -14.48
N GLY A 2 19.40 -7.19 -15.59
CA GLY A 2 19.03 -8.43 -16.26
C GLY A 2 20.20 -9.28 -16.75
N GLN A 3 21.20 -8.67 -17.39
CA GLN A 3 22.40 -9.38 -17.82
C GLN A 3 23.23 -9.93 -16.66
N ILE A 4 23.32 -9.19 -15.54
CA ILE A 4 24.00 -9.64 -14.31
C ILE A 4 23.28 -10.86 -13.70
N ALA A 5 21.94 -10.90 -13.83
CA ALA A 5 21.13 -12.05 -13.42
C ALA A 5 21.13 -13.22 -14.41
N GLY A 6 21.94 -13.15 -15.48
CA GLY A 6 22.03 -14.19 -16.51
C GLY A 6 20.85 -14.24 -17.49
N LEU A 7 20.06 -13.17 -17.56
CA LEU A 7 18.89 -13.07 -18.44
C LEU A 7 19.26 -12.34 -19.75
N GLU A 8 18.68 -12.80 -20.87
CA GLU A 8 18.74 -12.08 -22.13
C GLU A 8 17.65 -11.00 -22.15
N VAL A 9 18.06 -9.73 -22.02
CA VAL A 9 17.11 -8.60 -22.05
C VAL A 9 16.74 -8.30 -23.51
N LYS A 10 15.52 -8.63 -23.89
CA LYS A 10 14.98 -8.36 -25.22
C LYS A 10 14.50 -6.93 -25.37
N ARG A 11 13.89 -6.37 -24.31
CA ARG A 11 13.21 -5.08 -24.37
C ARG A 11 12.96 -4.54 -22.97
N ILE A 12 12.91 -3.21 -22.84
CA ILE A 12 12.40 -2.50 -21.68
C ILE A 12 10.96 -2.05 -22.00
N VAL A 13 10.03 -2.29 -21.09
CA VAL A 13 8.62 -1.89 -21.21
C VAL A 13 8.30 -1.01 -20.00
N ASN A 14 7.63 0.11 -20.21
CA ASN A 14 7.16 0.98 -19.11
C ASN A 14 6.15 0.24 -18.23
N GLU A 15 6.22 0.45 -16.92
CA GLU A 15 5.42 -0.26 -15.93
C GLU A 15 3.91 -0.18 -16.19
N PRO A 16 3.29 1.00 -16.45
CA PRO A 16 1.87 1.08 -16.74
C PRO A 16 1.47 0.34 -18.02
N THR A 17 2.34 0.35 -19.05
CA THR A 17 2.11 -0.44 -20.27
C THR A 17 2.20 -1.93 -19.99
N ALA A 18 3.14 -2.36 -19.17
CA ALA A 18 3.27 -3.77 -18.77
C ALA A 18 2.04 -4.23 -17.96
N ALA A 19 1.52 -3.39 -17.07
CA ALA A 19 0.29 -3.66 -16.32
C ALA A 19 -0.92 -3.82 -17.25
N ALA A 20 -1.09 -2.91 -18.23
CA ALA A 20 -2.16 -2.99 -19.23
C ALA A 20 -2.06 -4.27 -20.09
N LEU A 21 -0.86 -4.64 -20.51
CA LEU A 21 -0.61 -5.89 -21.25
C LEU A 21 -0.93 -7.12 -20.40
N ALA A 22 -0.47 -7.15 -19.15
CA ALA A 22 -0.73 -8.28 -18.24
C ALA A 22 -2.23 -8.47 -17.97
N TYR A 23 -3.01 -7.39 -17.95
CA TYR A 23 -4.46 -7.44 -17.83
C TYR A 23 -5.15 -7.91 -19.14
N GLY A 24 -4.43 -8.03 -20.24
CA GLY A 24 -4.92 -8.52 -21.54
C GLY A 24 -5.65 -7.46 -22.36
N LEU A 25 -5.39 -6.19 -22.13
CA LEU A 25 -6.04 -5.08 -22.85
C LEU A 25 -5.56 -4.96 -24.30
N ASP A 26 -4.41 -5.54 -24.64
CA ASP A 26 -3.90 -5.67 -26.03
C ASP A 26 -4.81 -6.54 -26.94
N LYS A 27 -5.65 -7.37 -26.33
CA LYS A 27 -6.63 -8.22 -27.04
C LYS A 27 -7.97 -7.51 -27.26
N ALA A 28 -8.14 -6.30 -26.74
CA ALA A 28 -9.33 -5.50 -27.00
C ALA A 28 -9.32 -5.02 -28.46
N HIS A 29 -10.44 -5.19 -29.13
CA HIS A 29 -10.60 -4.81 -30.56
C HIS A 29 -11.10 -3.37 -30.75
N LYS A 30 -11.07 -2.56 -29.70
CA LYS A 30 -11.57 -1.18 -29.71
C LYS A 30 -10.54 -0.24 -29.14
N ASP A 31 -10.47 0.96 -29.70
CA ASP A 31 -9.73 2.06 -29.11
C ASP A 31 -10.31 2.41 -27.75
N MET A 32 -9.46 2.60 -26.75
CA MET A 32 -9.86 2.90 -25.38
C MET A 32 -8.85 3.76 -24.64
N LYS A 33 -9.33 4.56 -23.73
CA LYS A 33 -8.50 5.22 -22.70
C LYS A 33 -8.52 4.39 -21.42
N ILE A 34 -7.35 4.23 -20.82
CA ILE A 34 -7.10 3.35 -19.67
C ILE A 34 -6.40 4.17 -18.61
N ALA A 35 -6.90 4.11 -17.38
CA ALA A 35 -6.21 4.60 -16.21
C ALA A 35 -5.54 3.43 -15.48
N VAL A 36 -4.23 3.49 -15.29
CA VAL A 36 -3.46 2.57 -14.46
C VAL A 36 -3.18 3.26 -13.14
N PHE A 37 -3.83 2.77 -12.09
CA PHE A 37 -3.68 3.24 -10.71
C PHE A 37 -2.78 2.25 -9.99
N ASP A 38 -1.55 2.65 -9.71
CA ASP A 38 -0.53 1.82 -9.08
C ASP A 38 -0.15 2.40 -7.71
N LEU A 39 -0.65 1.80 -6.65
CA LEU A 39 -0.30 2.10 -5.28
C LEU A 39 0.62 1.00 -4.76
N GLY A 40 1.92 1.22 -4.94
CA GLY A 40 2.98 0.30 -4.52
C GLY A 40 3.27 0.36 -3.01
N GLY A 41 4.39 -0.22 -2.58
CA GLY A 41 4.81 -0.21 -1.17
C GLY A 41 5.18 1.17 -0.66
N GLY A 42 5.89 1.97 -1.46
CA GLY A 42 6.38 3.30 -1.06
C GLY A 42 6.02 4.43 -2.03
N THR A 43 5.46 4.14 -3.19
CA THR A 43 5.09 5.13 -4.21
C THR A 43 3.70 4.90 -4.73
N PHE A 44 3.06 5.98 -5.14
CA PHE A 44 1.80 6.01 -5.85
C PHE A 44 2.00 6.60 -7.24
N ASP A 45 1.57 5.88 -8.27
CA ASP A 45 1.63 6.30 -9.66
C ASP A 45 0.26 6.13 -10.33
N ILE A 46 -0.16 7.16 -11.05
CA ILE A 46 -1.33 7.15 -11.92
C ILE A 46 -0.90 7.49 -13.34
N SER A 47 -1.25 6.65 -14.30
CA SER A 47 -0.96 6.85 -15.71
C SER A 47 -2.21 6.73 -16.55
N ILE A 48 -2.41 7.66 -17.47
CA ILE A 48 -3.47 7.58 -18.46
C ILE A 48 -2.86 7.15 -19.78
N LEU A 49 -3.36 6.03 -20.30
CA LEU A 49 -2.92 5.45 -21.57
C LEU A 49 -4.06 5.48 -22.58
N GLU A 50 -3.69 5.62 -23.84
CA GLU A 50 -4.56 5.33 -24.98
C GLU A 50 -4.11 4.05 -25.66
N PHE A 51 -5.06 3.18 -25.97
CA PHE A 51 -4.84 2.01 -26.81
C PHE A 51 -5.58 2.20 -28.12
N GLY A 52 -4.83 2.16 -29.22
CA GLY A 52 -5.39 2.26 -30.56
C GLY A 52 -4.44 1.68 -31.60
N GLY A 53 -4.98 1.06 -32.65
CA GLY A 53 -4.17 0.48 -33.72
C GLY A 53 -3.17 -0.60 -33.27
N GLY A 54 -3.40 -1.25 -32.10
CA GLY A 54 -2.49 -2.24 -31.53
C GLY A 54 -1.31 -1.66 -30.74
N VAL A 55 -1.33 -0.37 -30.45
CA VAL A 55 -0.25 0.33 -29.73
C VAL A 55 -0.81 0.98 -28.47
N PHE A 56 -0.03 0.94 -27.37
CA PHE A 56 -0.27 1.73 -26.17
C PHE A 56 0.55 3.01 -26.22
N GLU A 57 -0.11 4.14 -26.02
CA GLU A 57 0.51 5.44 -25.85
C GLU A 57 0.22 5.97 -24.43
N VAL A 58 1.24 6.44 -23.72
CA VAL A 58 1.08 7.06 -22.42
C VAL A 58 0.81 8.54 -22.65
N LEU A 59 -0.40 8.99 -22.34
CA LEU A 59 -0.84 10.38 -22.52
C LEU A 59 -0.35 11.28 -21.39
N SER A 60 -0.47 10.80 -20.14
CA SER A 60 -0.04 11.53 -18.95
C SER A 60 0.35 10.59 -17.82
N THR A 61 1.18 11.10 -16.90
CA THR A 61 1.52 10.45 -15.65
C THR A 61 1.57 11.47 -14.51
N ASN A 62 1.17 11.05 -13.33
CA ASN A 62 1.32 11.82 -12.09
C ASN A 62 1.45 10.84 -10.93
N GLY A 63 1.73 11.32 -9.70
CA GLY A 63 1.86 10.43 -8.55
C GLY A 63 2.43 11.13 -7.32
N ASP A 64 2.77 10.32 -6.32
CA ASP A 64 3.45 10.74 -5.11
C ASP A 64 4.53 9.71 -4.76
N THR A 65 5.78 10.15 -4.70
CA THR A 65 6.93 9.30 -4.40
C THR A 65 7.08 8.95 -2.92
N HIS A 66 6.18 9.46 -2.06
CA HIS A 66 6.17 9.26 -0.62
C HIS A 66 4.79 8.81 -0.12
N LEU A 67 4.03 8.11 -0.97
CA LEU A 67 2.72 7.56 -0.63
C LEU A 67 2.64 6.12 -1.11
N GLY A 68 2.50 5.18 -0.19
CA GLY A 68 2.44 3.76 -0.51
C GLY A 68 1.92 2.89 0.63
N GLY A 69 1.95 1.58 0.43
CA GLY A 69 1.48 0.59 1.40
C GLY A 69 2.11 0.70 2.78
N ASP A 70 3.38 1.16 2.84
CA ASP A 70 4.10 1.37 4.11
C ASP A 70 3.43 2.45 4.98
N ASP A 71 2.85 3.49 4.36
CA ASP A 71 2.11 4.53 5.10
C ASP A 71 0.80 3.98 5.66
N PHE A 72 0.15 3.07 4.93
CA PHE A 72 -1.04 2.38 5.42
C PHE A 72 -0.73 1.41 6.57
N ASP A 73 0.45 0.79 6.58
CA ASP A 73 0.92 0.01 7.73
C ASP A 73 1.21 0.93 8.91
N GLN A 74 1.82 2.09 8.68
CA GLN A 74 2.18 3.04 9.71
C GLN A 74 0.96 3.57 10.50
N VAL A 75 -0.17 3.86 9.84
CA VAL A 75 -1.37 4.30 10.56
C VAL A 75 -1.94 3.21 11.48
N ILE A 76 -1.77 1.93 11.13
CA ILE A 76 -2.14 0.81 12.01
C ILE A 76 -1.17 0.73 13.18
N ILE A 77 0.13 0.86 12.95
CA ILE A 77 1.16 0.84 13.99
C ILE A 77 0.90 1.96 15.00
N ASP A 78 0.68 3.19 14.52
CA ASP A 78 0.43 4.35 15.37
C ASP A 78 -0.83 4.16 16.23
N TRP A 79 -1.88 3.60 15.64
CA TRP A 79 -3.08 3.24 16.38
C TRP A 79 -2.80 2.19 17.47
N LEU A 80 -2.06 1.11 17.17
CA LEU A 80 -1.71 0.08 18.14
C LEU A 80 -0.83 0.61 19.28
N VAL A 81 0.14 1.46 18.97
CA VAL A 81 1.00 2.13 19.97
C VAL A 81 0.14 2.98 20.90
N GLN A 82 -0.81 3.75 20.36
CA GLN A 82 -1.69 4.59 21.15
C GLN A 82 -2.65 3.75 22.03
N GLU A 83 -3.20 2.67 21.49
CA GLU A 83 -4.06 1.74 22.25
C GLU A 83 -3.31 1.10 23.42
N PHE A 84 -2.09 0.62 23.15
CA PHE A 84 -1.27 0.03 24.23
C PHE A 84 -0.88 1.05 25.30
N LYS A 85 -0.56 2.27 24.88
CA LYS A 85 -0.27 3.36 25.82
C LYS A 85 -1.46 3.71 26.69
N ASN A 86 -2.68 3.69 26.13
CA ASN A 86 -3.91 3.93 26.87
C ASN A 86 -4.20 2.81 27.90
N ASP A 87 -3.95 1.56 27.52
CA ASP A 87 -4.26 0.39 28.35
C ASP A 87 -3.21 0.16 29.44
N GLU A 88 -1.93 0.28 29.10
CA GLU A 88 -0.82 -0.13 29.97
C GLU A 88 0.07 1.02 30.45
N GLY A 89 -0.14 2.23 29.95
CA GLY A 89 0.64 3.42 30.29
C GLY A 89 2.10 3.42 29.81
N ALA A 90 2.47 2.50 28.90
CA ALA A 90 3.81 2.34 28.37
C ALA A 90 3.89 2.62 26.86
N ASP A 91 5.05 3.06 26.41
CA ASP A 91 5.29 3.46 25.03
C ASP A 91 6.10 2.38 24.30
N LEU A 92 5.45 1.66 23.36
CA LEU A 92 6.06 0.60 22.54
C LEU A 92 7.16 1.13 21.62
N THR A 93 7.18 2.42 21.28
CA THR A 93 8.20 3.00 20.38
C THR A 93 9.62 2.96 20.97
N GLN A 94 9.74 2.77 22.29
CA GLN A 94 11.01 2.65 22.97
C GLN A 94 11.67 1.27 22.84
N ASP A 95 10.92 0.27 22.35
CA ASP A 95 11.42 -1.10 22.15
C ASP A 95 11.48 -1.45 20.66
N PRO A 96 12.68 -1.54 20.05
CA PRO A 96 12.83 -1.89 18.64
C PRO A 96 12.28 -3.26 18.28
N MET A 97 12.30 -4.24 19.21
CA MET A 97 11.74 -5.57 18.96
C MET A 97 10.20 -5.52 18.92
N ALA A 98 9.59 -4.73 19.82
CA ALA A 98 8.15 -4.50 19.80
C ALA A 98 7.73 -3.81 18.50
N MET A 99 8.46 -2.79 18.06
CA MET A 99 8.18 -2.07 16.82
C MET A 99 8.29 -2.97 15.58
N GLN A 100 9.28 -3.88 15.52
CA GLN A 100 9.39 -4.83 14.42
C GLN A 100 8.18 -5.78 14.38
N ARG A 101 7.76 -6.28 15.53
CA ARG A 101 6.57 -7.15 15.63
C ARG A 101 5.28 -6.41 15.27
N LEU A 102 5.16 -5.13 15.65
CA LEU A 102 4.04 -4.28 15.25
C LEU A 102 3.98 -4.10 13.74
N LYS A 103 5.14 -3.87 13.09
CA LYS A 103 5.22 -3.71 11.64
C LYS A 103 4.71 -4.96 10.92
N GLU A 104 5.21 -6.12 11.29
CA GLU A 104 4.79 -7.41 10.70
C GLU A 104 3.28 -7.67 10.92
N ALA A 105 2.77 -7.35 12.11
CA ALA A 105 1.37 -7.53 12.43
C ALA A 105 0.45 -6.53 11.71
N ALA A 106 0.89 -5.30 11.52
CA ALA A 106 0.15 -4.28 10.78
C ALA A 106 0.02 -4.64 9.30
N GLU A 107 1.12 -5.03 8.65
CA GLU A 107 1.13 -5.49 7.26
C GLU A 107 0.19 -6.70 7.08
N LYS A 108 0.30 -7.69 7.95
CA LYS A 108 -0.59 -8.87 7.94
C LYS A 108 -2.05 -8.47 8.09
N ALA A 109 -2.37 -7.60 9.05
CA ALA A 109 -3.73 -7.13 9.28
C ALA A 109 -4.28 -6.36 8.06
N LYS A 110 -3.48 -5.50 7.44
CA LYS A 110 -3.84 -4.81 6.19
C LYS A 110 -4.20 -5.81 5.09
N ILE A 111 -3.38 -6.84 4.89
CA ILE A 111 -3.62 -7.89 3.88
C ILE A 111 -4.91 -8.65 4.19
N GLU A 112 -5.13 -9.07 5.44
CA GLU A 112 -6.33 -9.81 5.85
C GLU A 112 -7.61 -8.99 5.67
N LEU A 113 -7.56 -7.68 5.94
CA LEU A 113 -8.70 -6.77 5.75
C LEU A 113 -9.08 -6.56 4.28
N SER A 114 -8.27 -6.99 3.33
CA SER A 114 -8.66 -7.00 1.90
C SER A 114 -9.81 -7.99 1.63
N SER A 115 -9.89 -9.07 2.39
CA SER A 115 -10.92 -10.12 2.22
C SER A 115 -11.87 -10.26 3.41
N SER A 116 -11.51 -9.73 4.59
CA SER A 116 -12.27 -9.83 5.84
C SER A 116 -12.79 -8.47 6.28
N THR A 117 -13.88 -8.45 7.05
CA THR A 117 -14.42 -7.23 7.66
C THR A 117 -13.74 -6.85 8.97
N SER A 118 -13.02 -7.79 9.58
CA SER A 118 -12.25 -7.60 10.81
C SER A 118 -11.12 -8.62 10.90
N THR A 119 -10.06 -8.26 11.64
CA THR A 119 -8.96 -9.16 11.97
C THR A 119 -8.53 -8.95 13.41
N GLU A 120 -8.03 -9.99 14.07
CA GLU A 120 -7.46 -9.93 15.40
C GLU A 120 -5.93 -9.80 15.31
N ILE A 121 -5.40 -8.77 15.94
CA ILE A 121 -3.97 -8.57 16.13
C ILE A 121 -3.63 -9.05 17.52
N ASN A 122 -2.85 -10.12 17.63
CA ASN A 122 -2.48 -10.77 18.89
C ASN A 122 -0.94 -10.87 18.98
N LEU A 123 -0.36 -10.05 19.86
CA LEU A 123 1.06 -9.97 20.10
C LEU A 123 1.35 -10.29 21.58
N PRO A 124 1.49 -11.59 21.92
CA PRO A 124 1.79 -11.99 23.28
C PRO A 124 3.20 -11.54 23.69
N TYR A 125 3.35 -11.15 24.95
CA TYR A 125 4.64 -10.72 25.53
C TYR A 125 5.31 -9.63 24.70
N ILE A 126 4.53 -8.60 24.30
CA ILE A 126 5.04 -7.54 23.43
C ILE A 126 6.11 -6.71 24.13
N MET A 127 5.92 -6.41 25.40
CA MET A 127 6.82 -5.61 26.23
C MET A 127 6.57 -5.87 27.71
N PRO A 128 7.60 -5.86 28.59
CA PRO A 128 7.41 -5.81 30.03
C PRO A 128 7.07 -4.39 30.50
N VAL A 129 6.09 -4.26 31.40
CA VAL A 129 5.74 -3.00 32.08
C VAL A 129 5.86 -3.23 33.58
N GLY A 130 6.75 -2.47 34.25
CA GLY A 130 7.03 -2.69 35.67
C GLY A 130 7.53 -4.10 36.01
N GLY A 131 8.24 -4.76 35.08
CA GLY A 131 8.71 -6.13 35.22
C GLY A 131 7.67 -7.22 34.94
N VAL A 132 6.43 -6.85 34.60
CA VAL A 132 5.35 -7.77 34.26
C VAL A 132 5.19 -7.84 32.75
N PRO A 133 5.27 -9.03 32.13
CA PRO A 133 5.04 -9.19 30.68
C PRO A 133 3.61 -8.76 30.32
N LYS A 134 3.49 -7.92 29.29
CA LYS A 134 2.22 -7.46 28.76
C LYS A 134 1.96 -8.00 27.37
N HIS A 135 0.68 -8.12 27.04
CA HIS A 135 0.21 -8.60 25.74
C HIS A 135 -0.57 -7.49 25.06
N LEU A 136 -0.48 -7.44 23.73
CA LEU A 136 -1.33 -6.58 22.93
C LEU A 136 -2.30 -7.47 22.14
N VAL A 137 -3.59 -7.33 22.44
CA VAL A 137 -4.67 -8.02 21.72
C VAL A 137 -5.71 -6.98 21.34
N LYS A 138 -5.86 -6.75 20.04
CA LYS A 138 -6.82 -5.77 19.50
C LYS A 138 -7.51 -6.33 18.28
N THR A 139 -8.80 -6.03 18.14
CA THR A 139 -9.55 -6.29 16.91
C THR A 139 -9.56 -5.03 16.06
N LEU A 140 -9.03 -5.12 14.84
CA LEU A 140 -9.10 -4.07 13.85
C LEU A 140 -10.19 -4.40 12.84
N THR A 141 -11.17 -3.50 12.70
CA THR A 141 -12.20 -3.62 11.66
C THR A 141 -11.77 -2.88 10.40
N ARG A 142 -12.27 -3.31 9.24
CA ARG A 142 -12.06 -2.61 7.96
C ARG A 142 -12.52 -1.15 8.06
N ALA A 143 -13.69 -0.87 8.63
CA ALA A 143 -14.19 0.49 8.81
C ALA A 143 -13.26 1.36 9.67
N LYS A 144 -12.66 0.79 10.73
CA LYS A 144 -11.66 1.51 11.54
C LYS A 144 -10.41 1.79 10.73
N PHE A 145 -9.90 0.81 9.98
CA PHE A 145 -8.74 0.98 9.12
C PHE A 145 -8.98 2.04 8.03
N GLU A 146 -10.12 2.01 7.36
CA GLU A 146 -10.51 3.03 6.36
C GLU A 146 -10.55 4.43 6.98
N SER A 147 -11.05 4.55 8.21
CA SER A 147 -11.04 5.82 8.95
C SER A 147 -9.62 6.30 9.26
N LEU A 148 -8.72 5.41 9.68
CA LEU A 148 -7.32 5.73 9.95
C LEU A 148 -6.57 6.16 8.67
N ALA A 149 -6.84 5.47 7.56
CA ALA A 149 -6.19 5.70 6.27
C ALA A 149 -6.85 6.80 5.42
N HIS A 150 -7.90 7.46 5.91
CA HIS A 150 -8.69 8.42 5.13
C HIS A 150 -7.84 9.49 4.43
N ASN A 151 -6.90 10.09 5.14
CA ASN A 151 -6.04 11.13 4.57
C ASN A 151 -5.11 10.61 3.47
N LEU A 152 -4.62 9.37 3.61
CA LEU A 152 -3.77 8.72 2.59
C LEU A 152 -4.58 8.46 1.32
N ILE A 153 -5.83 8.00 1.45
CA ILE A 153 -6.74 7.81 0.32
C ILE A 153 -7.03 9.15 -0.37
N GLN A 154 -7.30 10.20 0.40
CA GLN A 154 -7.53 11.55 -0.15
C GLN A 154 -6.30 12.09 -0.89
N ALA A 155 -5.10 11.78 -0.44
CA ALA A 155 -3.85 12.20 -1.09
C ALA A 155 -3.70 11.65 -2.52
N CYS A 156 -4.30 10.49 -2.84
CA CYS A 156 -4.30 9.95 -4.20
C CYS A 156 -5.14 10.76 -5.18
N LEU A 157 -6.14 11.54 -4.71
CA LEU A 157 -7.13 12.17 -5.59
C LEU A 157 -6.55 13.30 -6.44
N GLU A 158 -5.67 14.14 -5.88
CA GLU A 158 -5.10 15.27 -6.64
C GLU A 158 -4.19 14.82 -7.78
N PRO A 159 -3.26 13.86 -7.59
CA PRO A 159 -2.52 13.28 -8.72
C PRO A 159 -3.45 12.68 -9.80
N CYS A 160 -4.51 11.97 -9.40
CA CYS A 160 -5.47 11.41 -10.35
C CYS A 160 -6.16 12.50 -11.18
N LYS A 161 -6.64 13.58 -10.54
CA LYS A 161 -7.28 14.71 -11.26
C LYS A 161 -6.33 15.36 -12.24
N LYS A 162 -5.08 15.61 -11.83
CA LYS A 162 -4.05 16.19 -12.69
C LYS A 162 -3.76 15.29 -13.89
N ALA A 163 -3.52 14.00 -13.67
CA ALA A 163 -3.29 13.07 -14.76
C ALA A 163 -4.45 13.04 -15.77
N MET A 164 -5.70 13.09 -15.27
CA MET A 164 -6.89 13.12 -16.13
C MET A 164 -7.07 14.45 -16.88
N GLN A 165 -6.59 15.58 -16.33
CA GLN A 165 -6.64 16.87 -16.99
C GLN A 165 -5.58 17.01 -18.08
N ASP A 166 -4.42 16.38 -17.87
CA ASP A 166 -3.27 16.46 -18.78
C ASP A 166 -3.39 15.47 -19.96
N ALA A 167 -4.33 14.50 -19.90
CA ALA A 167 -4.62 13.50 -20.93
C ALA A 167 -5.74 13.92 -21.90
#